data_c8bf152d9aab12a3f26fd700fea12ae3
#
_entry.id   c8bf152d9aab12a3f26fd700fea12ae3
#
_cell.length_a   1.000
_cell.length_b   1.000
_cell.length_c   1.000
_cell.angle_alpha   90.00
_cell.angle_beta   90.00
_cell.angle_gamma   90.00
#
_symmetry.space_group_name_H-M   'P 1'
#
loop_
_entity.id
_entity.type
_entity.pdbx_description
1 polymer ?
#
loop_
_entity_poly.entity_id
_entity_poly.type
_entity_poly.pdbx_seq_one_letter_code
_entity_poly.pdbx_strand_id
1 'polypeptide(L)'
;MLKDNPLIFLTVTFLTAWSASYNAMSQTERTQPQLSAIIDSLEEQDQKWRHLWTLVHNHQSTGSLTEGEILLNLRQTDSLNFFTLKKIIGEIGYPAIAEVGSTSSKNFWLLVQHQDRHPEFQGRVLKLMKVAVDAGQAYAEDYAYLLDRVLINTGQLQVYGTQMVLDSTKTSFKPKPVSDMVNLNARRKYVGLPSIEIYIQEMNERYHEFLTSDK
;
A
#
# COMPACT_ATOMS: atom_id res chain seq x y z
N MET A 1 -34.55 -16.62 65.49
CA MET A 1 -35.51 -15.70 64.84
C MET A 1 -34.74 -14.45 64.42
N LEU A 2 -34.17 -14.41 63.28
CA LEU A 2 -33.72 -13.20 62.62
C LEU A 2 -34.10 -13.32 61.15
N LYS A 3 -34.85 -12.35 60.67
CA LYS A 3 -35.53 -12.33 59.41
C LYS A 3 -34.55 -12.03 58.26
N ASP A 4 -34.65 -12.82 57.25
CA ASP A 4 -34.02 -12.63 55.95
C ASP A 4 -34.47 -11.31 55.33
N ASN A 5 -33.50 -10.54 54.86
CA ASN A 5 -33.75 -9.29 54.12
C ASN A 5 -33.28 -9.49 52.67
N PRO A 6 -34.16 -9.62 51.67
CA PRO A 6 -33.78 -9.80 50.26
C PRO A 6 -33.75 -8.46 49.55
N LEU A 7 -32.64 -7.73 49.67
CA LEU A 7 -32.48 -6.48 48.92
C LEU A 7 -30.99 -6.14 48.65
N ILE A 8 -30.22 -7.08 48.09
CA ILE A 8 -28.90 -6.75 47.47
C ILE A 8 -28.70 -7.69 46.27
N PHE A 9 -29.43 -7.56 45.18
CA PHE A 9 -29.11 -8.19 43.92
C PHE A 9 -29.78 -7.49 42.74
N LEU A 10 -29.58 -6.16 42.59
CA LEU A 10 -30.14 -5.48 41.39
C LEU A 10 -29.38 -4.23 40.96
N THR A 11 -28.06 -4.14 41.19
CA THR A 11 -27.29 -2.97 40.75
C THR A 11 -26.00 -3.22 39.97
N VAL A 12 -25.73 -4.47 39.53
CA VAL A 12 -24.46 -4.76 38.82
C VAL A 12 -24.66 -4.95 37.32
N THR A 13 -25.86 -5.12 36.81
CA THR A 13 -26.09 -5.44 35.38
C THR A 13 -26.26 -4.25 34.45
N PHE A 14 -26.37 -3.01 34.94
CA PHE A 14 -26.54 -1.83 34.06
C PHE A 14 -25.24 -1.09 33.73
N LEU A 15 -24.15 -1.27 34.47
CA LEU A 15 -22.88 -0.59 34.22
C LEU A 15 -22.03 -1.23 33.13
N THR A 16 -22.19 -2.53 32.86
CA THR A 16 -21.41 -3.24 31.83
C THR A 16 -21.95 -3.01 30.43
N ALA A 17 -23.26 -2.81 30.27
CA ALA A 17 -23.86 -2.56 28.95
C ALA A 17 -23.54 -1.13 28.45
N TRP A 18 -23.42 -0.14 29.34
CA TRP A 18 -23.11 1.24 28.96
C TRP A 18 -21.62 1.43 28.61
N SER A 19 -20.71 0.75 29.31
CA SER A 19 -19.29 0.81 28.97
C SER A 19 -18.98 0.11 27.63
N ALA A 20 -19.68 -0.97 27.30
CA ALA A 20 -19.56 -1.64 26.00
C ALA A 20 -20.12 -0.80 24.84
N SER A 21 -21.26 -0.13 25.07
CA SER A 21 -21.85 0.78 24.09
C SER A 21 -21.02 2.06 23.91
N TYR A 22 -20.43 2.60 24.97
CA TYR A 22 -19.57 3.77 24.90
C TYR A 22 -18.22 3.45 24.18
N ASN A 23 -17.64 2.28 24.42
CA ASN A 23 -16.47 1.81 23.67
C ASN A 23 -16.79 1.49 22.21
N ALA A 24 -17.97 0.94 21.91
CA ALA A 24 -18.39 0.70 20.53
C ALA A 24 -18.66 2.02 19.77
N MET A 25 -19.25 3.03 20.41
CA MET A 25 -19.41 4.37 19.80
C MET A 25 -18.08 5.13 19.65
N SER A 26 -17.07 4.88 20.49
CA SER A 26 -15.77 5.55 20.38
C SER A 26 -14.86 4.93 19.30
N GLN A 27 -15.19 3.77 18.75
CA GLN A 27 -14.42 3.15 17.65
C GLN A 27 -14.93 3.51 16.26
N THR A 28 -16.11 4.17 16.14
CA THR A 28 -16.75 4.36 14.84
C THR A 28 -16.42 5.69 14.14
N GLU A 29 -15.70 6.63 14.74
CA GLU A 29 -15.34 7.90 14.07
C GLU A 29 -14.02 8.47 14.56
N ARG A 30 -12.90 7.80 14.27
CA ARG A 30 -11.59 8.46 14.25
C ARG A 30 -11.07 8.61 12.82
N THR A 31 -11.91 9.10 11.93
CA THR A 31 -11.38 9.61 10.67
C THR A 31 -10.48 10.81 10.96
N GLN A 32 -9.30 10.81 10.35
CA GLN A 32 -8.34 11.91 10.44
C GLN A 32 -8.35 12.68 9.11
N PRO A 33 -9.34 13.55 8.86
CA PRO A 33 -9.51 14.19 7.55
C PRO A 33 -8.30 15.04 7.13
N GLN A 34 -7.61 15.63 8.10
CA GLN A 34 -6.38 16.38 7.84
C GLN A 34 -5.24 15.47 7.37
N LEU A 35 -5.10 14.28 7.97
CA LEU A 35 -4.11 13.31 7.57
C LEU A 35 -4.41 12.72 6.19
N SER A 36 -5.69 12.40 5.92
CA SER A 36 -6.14 11.96 4.58
C SER A 36 -5.77 13.00 3.53
N ALA A 37 -6.11 14.27 3.75
CA ALA A 37 -5.79 15.35 2.82
C ALA A 37 -4.27 15.52 2.60
N ILE A 38 -3.45 15.34 3.63
CA ILE A 38 -2.00 15.35 3.49
C ILE A 38 -1.53 14.19 2.59
N ILE A 39 -1.97 12.95 2.87
CA ILE A 39 -1.58 11.76 2.11
C ILE A 39 -1.99 11.92 0.64
N ASP A 40 -3.22 12.35 0.39
CA ASP A 40 -3.75 12.51 -0.97
C ASP A 40 -3.02 13.61 -1.75
N SER A 41 -2.66 14.70 -1.09
CA SER A 41 -1.84 15.76 -1.71
C SER A 41 -0.42 15.29 -2.05
N LEU A 42 0.20 14.47 -1.19
CA LEU A 42 1.51 13.87 -1.49
C LEU A 42 1.44 12.94 -2.71
N GLU A 43 0.37 12.13 -2.78
CA GLU A 43 0.14 11.21 -3.89
C GLU A 43 -0.09 11.96 -5.20
N GLU A 44 -0.92 12.99 -5.21
CA GLU A 44 -1.16 13.82 -6.39
C GLU A 44 0.15 14.40 -6.96
N GLN A 45 1.03 14.92 -6.10
CA GLN A 45 2.34 15.44 -6.53
C GLN A 45 3.27 14.33 -7.02
N ASP A 46 3.29 13.18 -6.37
CA ASP A 46 4.07 12.00 -6.78
C ASP A 46 3.63 11.52 -8.16
N GLN A 47 2.32 11.33 -8.38
CA GLN A 47 1.77 10.83 -9.64
C GLN A 47 1.95 11.82 -10.78
N LYS A 48 1.88 13.12 -10.52
CA LYS A 48 2.17 14.17 -11.51
C LYS A 48 3.56 13.99 -12.12
N TRP A 49 4.60 13.86 -11.28
CA TRP A 49 5.97 13.77 -11.78
C TRP A 49 6.27 12.39 -12.38
N ARG A 50 5.65 11.33 -11.90
CA ARG A 50 5.76 9.98 -12.50
C ARG A 50 5.08 9.91 -13.86
N HIS A 51 3.93 10.54 -14.01
CA HIS A 51 3.26 10.65 -15.31
C HIS A 51 4.15 11.37 -16.32
N LEU A 52 4.69 12.55 -15.97
CA LEU A 52 5.61 13.28 -16.85
C LEU A 52 6.88 12.47 -17.17
N TRP A 53 7.40 11.72 -16.20
CA TRP A 53 8.53 10.82 -16.42
C TRP A 53 8.17 9.67 -17.38
N THR A 54 6.96 9.15 -17.31
CA THR A 54 6.45 8.16 -18.28
C THR A 54 6.37 8.77 -19.69
N LEU A 55 5.90 10.00 -19.84
CA LEU A 55 5.89 10.69 -21.14
C LEU A 55 7.31 10.82 -21.74
N VAL A 56 8.32 11.14 -20.92
CA VAL A 56 9.72 11.18 -21.36
C VAL A 56 10.16 9.84 -21.91
N HIS A 57 9.90 8.75 -21.17
CA HIS A 57 10.29 7.40 -21.60
C HIS A 57 9.58 6.95 -22.88
N ASN A 58 8.39 7.48 -23.11
CA ASN A 58 7.57 7.21 -24.28
C ASN A 58 7.87 8.16 -25.44
N HIS A 59 8.90 9.00 -25.35
CA HIS A 59 9.23 10.03 -26.32
C HIS A 59 8.06 10.99 -26.66
N GLN A 60 7.10 11.11 -25.72
CA GLN A 60 5.93 11.98 -25.85
C GLN A 60 6.23 13.39 -25.35
N SER A 61 5.40 14.35 -25.80
CA SER A 61 5.58 15.75 -25.40
C SER A 61 5.32 15.97 -23.91
N THR A 62 6.26 16.63 -23.24
CA THR A 62 6.16 17.08 -21.84
C THR A 62 5.87 18.58 -21.73
N GLY A 63 5.41 19.21 -22.82
CA GLY A 63 5.25 20.64 -22.91
C GLY A 63 6.60 21.35 -22.93
N SER A 64 6.79 22.34 -22.06
CA SER A 64 8.03 23.11 -21.94
C SER A 64 9.07 22.52 -20.99
N LEU A 65 8.75 21.41 -20.31
CA LEU A 65 9.63 20.81 -19.32
C LEU A 65 10.67 19.90 -19.97
N THR A 66 11.92 20.06 -19.58
CA THR A 66 13.01 19.18 -19.99
C THR A 66 13.03 17.89 -19.16
N GLU A 67 13.60 16.81 -19.71
CA GLU A 67 13.83 15.55 -18.99
C GLU A 67 14.57 15.78 -17.66
N GLY A 68 15.61 16.64 -17.67
CA GLY A 68 16.38 16.96 -16.47
C GLY A 68 15.56 17.61 -15.37
N GLU A 69 14.66 18.55 -15.73
CA GLU A 69 13.74 19.20 -14.78
C GLU A 69 12.75 18.21 -14.20
N ILE A 70 12.17 17.34 -15.03
CA ILE A 70 11.22 16.30 -14.58
C ILE A 70 11.90 15.34 -13.62
N LEU A 71 13.09 14.85 -13.95
CA LEU A 71 13.85 13.92 -13.09
C LEU A 71 14.26 14.59 -11.77
N LEU A 72 14.66 15.86 -11.80
CA LEU A 72 15.00 16.62 -10.60
C LEU A 72 13.79 16.74 -9.66
N ASN A 73 12.64 17.16 -10.20
CA ASN A 73 11.41 17.32 -9.42
C ASN A 73 10.90 15.97 -8.88
N LEU A 74 10.97 14.89 -9.66
CA LEU A 74 10.62 13.55 -9.21
C LEU A 74 11.47 13.14 -7.98
N ARG A 75 12.79 13.35 -8.06
CA ARG A 75 13.73 13.04 -6.94
C ARG A 75 13.49 13.91 -5.71
N GLN A 76 13.16 15.17 -5.89
CA GLN A 76 12.82 16.09 -4.79
C GLN A 76 11.51 15.66 -4.13
N THR A 77 10.50 15.31 -4.93
CA THR A 77 9.20 14.80 -4.43
C THR A 77 9.40 13.50 -3.64
N ASP A 78 10.15 12.53 -4.16
CA ASP A 78 10.47 11.30 -3.43
C ASP A 78 11.14 11.59 -2.08
N SER A 79 12.05 12.56 -2.04
CA SER A 79 12.75 12.93 -0.81
C SER A 79 11.83 13.61 0.21
N LEU A 80 10.99 14.54 -0.23
CA LEU A 80 10.01 15.22 0.64
C LEU A 80 8.97 14.22 1.17
N ASN A 81 8.47 13.34 0.29
CA ASN A 81 7.55 12.28 0.67
C ASN A 81 8.17 11.38 1.74
N PHE A 82 9.43 10.97 1.59
CA PHE A 82 10.11 10.14 2.58
C PHE A 82 10.06 10.72 4.00
N PHE A 83 10.39 12.00 4.16
CA PHE A 83 10.36 12.65 5.47
C PHE A 83 8.96 12.67 6.07
N THR A 84 7.94 13.00 5.26
CA THR A 84 6.55 13.05 5.71
C THR A 84 6.03 11.65 6.07
N LEU A 85 6.27 10.65 5.22
CA LEU A 85 5.89 9.25 5.48
C LEU A 85 6.54 8.71 6.75
N LYS A 86 7.84 9.01 6.95
CA LYS A 86 8.56 8.62 8.16
C LYS A 86 7.98 9.26 9.42
N LYS A 87 7.55 10.53 9.34
CA LYS A 87 6.86 11.22 10.42
C LYS A 87 5.53 10.56 10.74
N ILE A 88 4.68 10.30 9.74
CA ILE A 88 3.40 9.62 9.90
C ILE A 88 3.58 8.27 10.59
N ILE A 89 4.50 7.43 10.08
CA ILE A 89 4.80 6.11 10.69
C ILE A 89 5.28 6.24 12.15
N GLY A 90 6.05 7.28 12.46
CA GLY A 90 6.55 7.50 13.82
C GLY A 90 5.48 7.96 14.81
N GLU A 91 4.47 8.70 14.35
CA GLU A 91 3.44 9.31 15.20
C GLU A 91 2.21 8.41 15.39
N ILE A 92 1.76 7.75 14.33
CA ILE A 92 0.49 7.00 14.34
C ILE A 92 0.61 5.53 13.89
N GLY A 93 1.74 5.11 13.34
CA GLY A 93 1.88 3.81 12.70
C GLY A 93 1.38 3.80 11.26
N TYR A 94 0.87 2.64 10.78
CA TYR A 94 0.28 2.52 9.44
C TYR A 94 -1.10 3.19 9.41
N PRO A 95 -1.36 4.14 8.48
CA PRO A 95 -2.67 4.78 8.36
C PRO A 95 -3.74 3.77 7.91
N ALA A 96 -4.52 3.29 8.86
CA ALA A 96 -5.53 2.26 8.66
C ALA A 96 -6.75 2.79 7.89
N ILE A 97 -7.48 1.90 7.21
CA ILE A 97 -8.68 2.26 6.44
C ILE A 97 -9.71 2.98 7.32
N ALA A 98 -9.91 2.54 8.57
CA ALA A 98 -10.84 3.20 9.50
C ALA A 98 -10.39 4.60 9.93
N GLU A 99 -9.09 4.94 9.80
CA GLU A 99 -8.54 6.23 10.22
C GLU A 99 -8.54 7.26 9.09
N VAL A 100 -8.14 6.85 7.88
CA VAL A 100 -7.93 7.75 6.75
C VAL A 100 -8.82 7.48 5.54
N GLY A 101 -9.63 6.42 5.58
CA GLY A 101 -10.41 5.93 4.45
C GLY A 101 -9.58 5.02 3.52
N SER A 102 -10.29 4.26 2.67
CA SER A 102 -9.69 3.28 1.77
C SER A 102 -8.74 3.90 0.75
N THR A 103 -9.11 5.03 0.17
CA THR A 103 -8.32 5.76 -0.83
C THR A 103 -7.00 6.25 -0.25
N SER A 104 -7.03 7.00 0.85
CA SER A 104 -5.81 7.56 1.45
C SER A 104 -4.91 6.47 2.05
N SER A 105 -5.46 5.37 2.58
CA SER A 105 -4.67 4.21 3.01
C SER A 105 -3.93 3.56 1.83
N LYS A 106 -4.57 3.44 0.67
CA LYS A 106 -3.95 2.94 -0.57
C LYS A 106 -2.91 3.93 -1.11
N ASN A 107 -3.20 5.23 -1.11
CA ASN A 107 -2.27 6.28 -1.52
C ASN A 107 -1.01 6.27 -0.64
N PHE A 108 -1.17 6.09 0.68
CA PHE A 108 -0.03 5.95 1.59
C PHE A 108 0.86 4.75 1.21
N TRP A 109 0.28 3.58 0.96
CA TRP A 109 1.00 2.41 0.49
C TRP A 109 1.76 2.68 -0.82
N LEU A 110 1.10 3.33 -1.80
CA LEU A 110 1.72 3.66 -3.09
C LEU A 110 2.94 4.58 -2.90
N LEU A 111 2.83 5.59 -2.06
CA LEU A 111 3.94 6.48 -1.72
C LEU A 111 5.10 5.72 -1.06
N VAL A 112 4.81 4.77 -0.16
CA VAL A 112 5.83 3.91 0.46
C VAL A 112 6.50 3.01 -0.59
N GLN A 113 5.76 2.46 -1.55
CA GLN A 113 6.32 1.66 -2.65
C GLN A 113 7.37 2.44 -3.45
N HIS A 114 7.22 3.74 -3.59
CA HIS A 114 8.14 4.60 -4.32
C HIS A 114 9.43 4.95 -3.55
N GLN A 115 9.56 4.49 -2.30
CA GLN A 115 10.75 4.74 -1.48
C GLN A 115 11.83 3.66 -1.65
N ASP A 116 12.15 3.25 -2.87
CA ASP A 116 13.13 2.19 -3.17
C ASP A 116 14.54 2.46 -2.64
N ARG A 117 14.88 3.72 -2.40
CA ARG A 117 16.16 4.12 -1.79
C ARG A 117 16.21 3.86 -0.29
N HIS A 118 15.08 3.49 0.31
CA HIS A 118 14.92 3.31 1.75
C HIS A 118 14.28 1.94 2.09
N PRO A 119 14.92 0.81 1.69
CA PRO A 119 14.34 -0.53 1.89
C PRO A 119 14.12 -0.88 3.36
N GLU A 120 14.94 -0.34 4.28
CA GLU A 120 14.74 -0.52 5.73
C GLU A 120 13.47 0.19 6.23
N PHE A 121 13.15 1.35 5.66
CA PHE A 121 11.90 2.04 5.95
C PHE A 121 10.71 1.26 5.41
N GLN A 122 10.76 0.82 4.15
CA GLN A 122 9.73 -0.03 3.57
C GLN A 122 9.51 -1.31 4.40
N GLY A 123 10.59 -1.94 4.87
CA GLY A 123 10.52 -3.12 5.74
C GLY A 123 9.87 -2.86 7.10
N ARG A 124 10.03 -1.64 7.68
CA ARG A 124 9.31 -1.24 8.90
C ARG A 124 7.82 -1.03 8.62
N VAL A 125 7.48 -0.37 7.52
CA VAL A 125 6.08 -0.16 7.12
C VAL A 125 5.40 -1.49 6.86
N LEU A 126 6.05 -2.44 6.19
CA LEU A 126 5.55 -3.80 5.97
C LEU A 126 5.11 -4.50 7.25
N LYS A 127 5.89 -4.39 8.33
CA LYS A 127 5.54 -5.01 9.63
C LYS A 127 4.26 -4.41 10.21
N LEU A 128 4.10 -3.10 10.12
CA LEU A 128 2.90 -2.41 10.60
C LEU A 128 1.69 -2.69 9.68
N MET A 129 1.92 -2.66 8.37
CA MET A 129 0.90 -2.98 7.37
C MET A 129 0.39 -4.41 7.53
N LYS A 130 1.26 -5.38 7.88
CA LYS A 130 0.82 -6.77 8.14
C LYS A 130 -0.22 -6.84 9.25
N VAL A 131 -0.02 -6.10 10.34
CA VAL A 131 -0.98 -6.02 11.45
C VAL A 131 -2.30 -5.40 10.97
N ALA A 132 -2.23 -4.34 10.16
CA ALA A 132 -3.42 -3.72 9.57
C ALA A 132 -4.16 -4.67 8.60
N VAL A 133 -3.44 -5.43 7.77
CA VAL A 133 -4.03 -6.45 6.88
C VAL A 133 -4.74 -7.54 7.70
N ASP A 134 -4.11 -8.05 8.76
CA ASP A 134 -4.71 -9.08 9.61
C ASP A 134 -5.98 -8.59 10.33
N ALA A 135 -6.08 -7.28 10.55
CA ALA A 135 -7.27 -6.62 11.11
C ALA A 135 -8.29 -6.18 10.04
N GLY A 136 -8.07 -6.45 8.74
CA GLY A 136 -8.93 -5.97 7.65
C GLY A 136 -8.87 -4.46 7.42
N GLN A 137 -7.78 -3.82 7.85
CA GLN A 137 -7.57 -2.37 7.83
C GLN A 137 -6.53 -1.92 6.78
N ALA A 138 -6.05 -2.84 5.95
CA ALA A 138 -5.23 -2.60 4.77
C ALA A 138 -5.45 -3.74 3.76
N TYR A 139 -5.11 -3.51 2.50
CA TYR A 139 -5.30 -4.49 1.44
C TYR A 139 -4.17 -5.53 1.41
N ALA A 140 -4.53 -6.82 1.39
CA ALA A 140 -3.56 -7.92 1.36
C ALA A 140 -2.79 -7.99 0.02
N GLU A 141 -3.44 -7.59 -1.09
CA GLU A 141 -2.78 -7.46 -2.39
C GLU A 141 -1.68 -6.39 -2.38
N ASP A 142 -1.95 -5.22 -1.79
CA ASP A 142 -1.00 -4.11 -1.69
C ASP A 142 0.21 -4.52 -0.80
N TYR A 143 -0.05 -5.25 0.27
CA TYR A 143 1.01 -5.85 1.09
C TYR A 143 1.89 -6.81 0.28
N ALA A 144 1.30 -7.65 -0.56
CA ALA A 144 2.04 -8.59 -1.40
C ALA A 144 2.97 -7.86 -2.40
N TYR A 145 2.49 -6.78 -3.02
CA TYR A 145 3.31 -5.93 -3.90
C TYR A 145 4.49 -5.31 -3.16
N LEU A 146 4.26 -4.73 -1.98
CA LEU A 146 5.32 -4.09 -1.20
C LEU A 146 6.32 -5.12 -0.67
N LEU A 147 5.86 -6.29 -0.22
CA LEU A 147 6.73 -7.36 0.26
C LEU A 147 7.69 -7.81 -0.84
N ASP A 148 7.18 -8.16 -2.01
CA ASP A 148 8.01 -8.62 -3.13
C ASP A 148 9.02 -7.54 -3.56
N ARG A 149 8.60 -6.28 -3.57
CA ARG A 149 9.47 -5.15 -3.89
C ARG A 149 10.62 -5.02 -2.91
N VAL A 150 10.35 -5.11 -1.61
CA VAL A 150 11.39 -5.07 -0.57
C VAL A 150 12.32 -6.27 -0.68
N LEU A 151 11.79 -7.47 -0.91
CA LEU A 151 12.59 -8.66 -1.10
C LEU A 151 13.55 -8.53 -2.29
N ILE A 152 13.05 -8.10 -3.45
CA ILE A 152 13.87 -7.89 -4.64
C ILE A 152 14.92 -6.79 -4.41
N ASN A 153 14.55 -5.66 -3.79
CA ASN A 153 15.47 -4.55 -3.52
C ASN A 153 16.55 -4.91 -2.50
N THR A 154 16.33 -5.96 -1.71
CA THR A 154 17.32 -6.51 -0.74
C THR A 154 18.00 -7.79 -1.23
N GLY A 155 17.89 -8.12 -2.53
CA GLY A 155 18.57 -9.26 -3.15
C GLY A 155 17.96 -10.62 -2.82
N GLN A 156 16.71 -10.66 -2.37
CA GLN A 156 15.99 -11.88 -2.02
C GLN A 156 15.00 -12.30 -3.12
N LEU A 157 14.55 -13.55 -3.06
CA LEU A 157 13.51 -14.07 -3.96
C LEU A 157 12.14 -13.55 -3.51
N GLN A 158 11.32 -13.16 -4.48
CA GLN A 158 9.94 -12.75 -4.18
C GLN A 158 9.01 -13.92 -3.83
N VAL A 159 7.89 -13.62 -3.19
CA VAL A 159 6.93 -14.59 -2.68
C VAL A 159 5.70 -14.72 -3.61
N TYR A 160 5.25 -13.62 -4.16
CA TYR A 160 4.00 -13.52 -4.93
C TYR A 160 4.20 -13.31 -6.42
N GLY A 161 5.41 -13.08 -6.90
CA GLY A 161 5.69 -12.87 -8.33
C GLY A 161 5.14 -11.55 -8.87
N THR A 162 5.09 -10.49 -8.05
CA THR A 162 4.54 -9.19 -8.44
C THR A 162 5.55 -8.30 -9.18
N GLN A 163 6.85 -8.52 -8.94
CA GLN A 163 7.91 -7.75 -9.58
C GLN A 163 8.35 -8.43 -10.88
N MET A 164 8.17 -7.72 -11.98
CA MET A 164 8.37 -8.23 -13.33
C MET A 164 9.67 -7.69 -13.94
N VAL A 165 10.15 -8.36 -14.97
CA VAL A 165 11.25 -7.92 -15.81
C VAL A 165 10.94 -8.31 -17.26
N LEU A 166 11.35 -7.49 -18.23
CA LEU A 166 11.31 -7.87 -19.63
C LEU A 166 12.26 -9.05 -19.88
N ASP A 167 11.88 -9.96 -20.74
CA ASP A 167 12.74 -11.03 -21.20
C ASP A 167 13.94 -10.49 -22.00
N SER A 168 14.86 -11.37 -22.38
CA SER A 168 16.07 -10.98 -23.12
C SER A 168 15.77 -10.41 -24.50
N THR A 169 14.63 -10.73 -25.09
CA THR A 169 14.18 -10.22 -26.39
C THR A 169 13.43 -8.88 -26.26
N LYS A 170 13.12 -8.45 -25.05
CA LYS A 170 12.31 -7.27 -24.74
C LYS A 170 10.91 -7.30 -25.36
N THR A 171 10.35 -8.49 -25.53
CA THR A 171 9.04 -8.69 -26.14
C THR A 171 7.95 -9.05 -25.14
N SER A 172 8.33 -9.60 -23.98
CA SER A 172 7.37 -10.02 -22.96
C SER A 172 7.90 -9.88 -21.55
N PHE A 173 7.00 -9.68 -20.59
CA PHE A 173 7.30 -9.70 -19.18
C PHE A 173 7.35 -11.12 -18.62
N LYS A 174 8.26 -11.33 -17.66
CA LYS A 174 8.30 -12.51 -16.81
C LYS A 174 8.53 -12.07 -15.36
N PRO A 175 8.08 -12.85 -14.36
CA PRO A 175 8.40 -12.54 -12.97
C PRO A 175 9.89 -12.66 -12.72
N LYS A 176 10.44 -11.75 -11.91
CA LYS A 176 11.76 -11.94 -11.31
C LYS A 176 11.75 -13.24 -10.48
N PRO A 177 12.89 -13.77 -10.07
CA PRO A 177 12.96 -15.07 -9.37
C PRO A 177 12.02 -15.15 -8.15
N VAL A 178 11.24 -16.24 -8.08
CA VAL A 178 10.26 -16.54 -7.03
C VAL A 178 10.77 -17.70 -6.17
N SER A 179 10.58 -17.63 -4.87
CA SER A 179 11.07 -18.61 -3.91
C SER A 179 10.43 -20.01 -4.03
N ASP A 180 9.15 -20.06 -4.41
CA ASP A 180 8.39 -21.29 -4.59
C ASP A 180 7.35 -21.09 -5.71
N MET A 181 7.65 -21.61 -6.90
CA MET A 181 6.76 -21.53 -8.05
C MET A 181 5.59 -22.51 -7.96
N VAL A 182 5.75 -23.65 -7.28
CA VAL A 182 4.71 -24.70 -7.23
C VAL A 182 3.44 -24.20 -6.53
N ASN A 183 3.60 -23.49 -5.41
CA ASN A 183 2.49 -22.97 -4.63
C ASN A 183 2.18 -21.50 -4.89
N LEU A 184 2.77 -20.90 -5.94
CA LEU A 184 2.65 -19.48 -6.23
C LEU A 184 1.18 -19.03 -6.39
N ASN A 185 0.40 -19.72 -7.21
CA ASN A 185 -0.98 -19.35 -7.46
C ASN A 185 -1.89 -19.53 -6.24
N ALA A 186 -1.59 -20.49 -5.34
CA ALA A 186 -2.30 -20.63 -4.08
C ALA A 186 -2.03 -19.42 -3.16
N ARG A 187 -0.77 -18.97 -3.05
CA ARG A 187 -0.42 -17.77 -2.28
C ARG A 187 -1.04 -16.51 -2.87
N ARG A 188 -1.00 -16.36 -4.20
CA ARG A 188 -1.62 -15.21 -4.89
C ARG A 188 -3.11 -15.13 -4.62
N LYS A 189 -3.83 -16.25 -4.78
CA LYS A 189 -5.26 -16.34 -4.48
C LYS A 189 -5.59 -15.95 -3.04
N TYR A 190 -4.75 -16.38 -2.08
CA TYR A 190 -4.95 -16.07 -0.66
C TYR A 190 -4.95 -14.58 -0.35
N VAL A 191 -4.19 -13.79 -1.10
CA VAL A 191 -4.10 -12.32 -0.94
C VAL A 191 -4.93 -11.55 -1.96
N GLY A 192 -5.79 -12.21 -2.74
CA GLY A 192 -6.68 -11.55 -3.72
C GLY A 192 -6.04 -11.24 -5.07
N LEU A 193 -4.82 -11.73 -5.34
CA LEU A 193 -4.16 -11.52 -6.63
C LEU A 193 -4.64 -12.54 -7.69
N PRO A 194 -4.74 -12.16 -8.99
CA PRO A 194 -5.00 -13.09 -10.09
C PRO A 194 -3.85 -14.12 -10.19
N SER A 195 -4.08 -15.22 -10.91
CA SER A 195 -3.00 -16.19 -11.16
C SER A 195 -1.82 -15.54 -11.87
N ILE A 196 -0.63 -16.12 -11.76
CA ILE A 196 0.57 -15.53 -12.38
C ILE A 196 0.46 -15.48 -13.90
N GLU A 197 -0.22 -16.44 -14.50
CA GLU A 197 -0.43 -16.50 -15.93
C GLU A 197 -1.30 -15.34 -16.43
N ILE A 198 -2.41 -15.06 -15.71
CA ILE A 198 -3.28 -13.91 -15.99
C ILE A 198 -2.49 -12.61 -15.82
N TYR A 199 -1.73 -12.48 -14.74
CA TYR A 199 -0.95 -11.27 -14.47
C TYR A 199 0.12 -11.02 -15.56
N ILE A 200 0.82 -12.07 -16.02
CA ILE A 200 1.78 -11.98 -17.14
C ILE A 200 1.06 -11.54 -18.42
N GLN A 201 -0.10 -12.12 -18.71
CA GLN A 201 -0.89 -11.76 -19.87
C GLN A 201 -1.28 -10.27 -19.84
N GLU A 202 -1.86 -9.80 -18.75
CA GLU A 202 -2.24 -8.38 -18.57
C GLU A 202 -1.06 -7.42 -18.71
N MET A 203 0.12 -7.79 -18.18
CA MET A 203 1.33 -7.00 -18.32
C MET A 203 1.81 -6.91 -19.76
N ASN A 204 1.72 -8.02 -20.51
CA ASN A 204 2.12 -8.07 -21.92
C ASN A 204 1.13 -7.32 -22.81
N GLU A 205 -0.17 -7.43 -22.57
CA GLU A 205 -1.19 -6.68 -23.30
C GLU A 205 -0.95 -5.18 -23.16
N ARG A 206 -0.78 -4.66 -21.94
CA ARG A 206 -0.47 -3.24 -21.69
C ARG A 206 0.84 -2.81 -22.37
N TYR A 207 1.84 -3.68 -22.38
CA TYR A 207 3.12 -3.37 -23.04
C TYR A 207 2.98 -3.30 -24.55
N HIS A 208 2.20 -4.20 -25.16
CA HIS A 208 1.92 -4.17 -26.60
C HIS A 208 1.06 -2.97 -27.00
N GLU A 209 0.04 -2.63 -26.22
CA GLU A 209 -0.75 -1.41 -26.42
C GLU A 209 0.17 -0.18 -26.39
N PHE A 210 1.07 -0.12 -25.40
CA PHE A 210 2.07 0.93 -25.29
C PHE A 210 2.95 1.02 -26.56
N LEU A 211 3.52 -0.07 -27.03
CA LEU A 211 4.38 -0.11 -28.23
C LEU A 211 3.64 0.25 -29.53
N THR A 212 2.31 0.14 -29.57
CA THR A 212 1.48 0.41 -30.75
C THR A 212 0.83 1.80 -30.73
N SER A 213 0.73 2.44 -29.57
CA SER A 213 0.15 3.78 -29.42
C SER A 213 1.02 4.91 -30.00
N ASP A 214 2.29 4.64 -30.26
CA ASP A 214 3.29 5.58 -30.79
C ASP A 214 3.44 5.53 -32.33
N LYS A 215 2.48 4.92 -33.06
CA LYS A 215 2.44 4.88 -34.52
C LYS A 215 1.28 5.69 -35.07
#